data_0b26b884a4f8f0c175c4ca0a0030aeac
#
_entry.id   0b26b884a4f8f0c175c4ca0a0030aeac
#
_cell.length_a   1.000
_cell.length_b   1.000
_cell.length_c   1.000
_cell.angle_alpha   90.00
_cell.angle_beta   90.00
_cell.angle_gamma   90.00
#
_symmetry.space_group_name_H-M   'P 1'
#
loop_
_entity.id
_entity.type
_entity.pdbx_description
1 polymer ?
#
loop_
_entity_poly.entity_id
_entity_poly.type
_entity_poly.pdbx_seq_one_letter_code
_entity_poly.pdbx_strand_id
1 'polypeptide(L)'
;MNKGNDDLSKLVAQIEHINELAYIQYKPIAYDLCGRIASIDEVEHILDRMLDFCGCDEILKLFKQICKHYYEIYPEMIAYEINSYREFWDNE
;
A
#
# COMPACT_ATOMS: atom_id res chain seq x y z
N MET A 1 7.49 -16.98 33.94
CA MET A 1 6.43 -16.52 33.03
C MET A 1 6.89 -15.36 32.20
N ASN A 2 6.71 -15.45 30.94
CA ASN A 2 7.33 -14.54 30.02
C ASN A 2 6.32 -13.57 29.42
N LYS A 3 6.05 -12.50 30.14
CA LYS A 3 5.07 -11.50 29.71
C LYS A 3 5.48 -10.83 28.39
N GLY A 4 6.77 -10.68 28.16
CA GLY A 4 7.25 -10.04 26.93
C GLY A 4 6.85 -10.80 25.69
N ASN A 5 6.86 -12.14 25.73
CA ASN A 5 6.45 -12.96 24.60
C ASN A 5 4.96 -12.83 24.35
N ASP A 6 4.14 -12.77 25.38
CA ASP A 6 2.70 -12.58 25.23
C ASP A 6 2.39 -11.21 24.64
N ASP A 7 3.09 -10.18 25.09
CA ASP A 7 2.91 -8.83 24.60
C ASP A 7 3.32 -8.73 23.12
N LEU A 8 4.42 -9.38 22.74
CA LEU A 8 4.86 -9.41 21.35
C LEU A 8 3.87 -10.13 20.44
N SER A 9 3.33 -11.26 20.92
CA SER A 9 2.32 -12.01 20.17
C SER A 9 1.08 -11.16 19.92
N LYS A 10 0.63 -10.44 20.93
CA LYS A 10 -0.52 -9.56 20.81
C LYS A 10 -0.25 -8.42 19.85
N LEU A 11 0.95 -7.84 19.91
CA LEU A 11 1.33 -6.75 19.00
C LEU A 11 1.35 -7.22 17.56
N VAL A 12 1.95 -8.38 17.30
CA VAL A 12 1.99 -8.94 15.95
C VAL A 12 0.58 -9.21 15.44
N ALA A 13 -0.29 -9.77 16.27
CA ALA A 13 -1.67 -10.04 15.88
C ALA A 13 -2.41 -8.74 15.56
N GLN A 14 -2.16 -7.67 16.31
CA GLN A 14 -2.77 -6.37 16.03
C GLN A 14 -2.30 -5.79 14.70
N ILE A 15 -1.01 -5.92 14.39
CA ILE A 15 -0.46 -5.44 13.12
C ILE A 15 -1.08 -6.22 11.96
N GLU A 16 -1.18 -7.55 12.09
CA GLU A 16 -1.81 -8.37 11.06
C GLU A 16 -3.26 -8.00 10.85
N HIS A 17 -3.98 -7.72 11.92
CA HIS A 17 -5.38 -7.32 11.84
C HIS A 17 -5.53 -5.97 11.14
N ILE A 18 -4.66 -5.00 11.45
CA ILE A 18 -4.66 -3.69 10.80
C ILE A 18 -4.40 -3.85 9.30
N ASN A 19 -3.46 -4.72 8.94
CA ASN A 19 -3.17 -5.00 7.53
C ASN A 19 -4.36 -5.64 6.81
N GLU A 20 -5.06 -6.54 7.47
CA GLU A 20 -6.26 -7.15 6.90
C GLU A 20 -7.35 -6.10 6.65
N LEU A 21 -7.58 -5.23 7.63
CA LEU A 21 -8.57 -4.16 7.48
C LEU A 21 -8.17 -3.22 6.34
N ALA A 22 -6.89 -2.87 6.27
CA ALA A 22 -6.40 -2.02 5.18
C ALA A 22 -6.60 -2.68 3.83
N TYR A 23 -6.32 -3.97 3.71
CA TYR A 23 -6.52 -4.70 2.47
C TYR A 23 -8.00 -4.71 2.05
N ILE A 24 -8.89 -4.98 3.00
CA ILE A 24 -10.33 -4.97 2.72
C ILE A 24 -10.77 -3.60 2.22
N GLN A 25 -10.21 -2.54 2.80
CA GLN A 25 -10.52 -1.17 2.41
C GLN A 25 -9.97 -0.82 1.03
N TYR A 26 -8.72 -1.19 0.76
CA TYR A 26 -8.03 -0.74 -0.46
C TYR A 26 -8.32 -1.60 -1.68
N LYS A 27 -8.73 -2.85 -1.50
CA LYS A 27 -8.99 -3.72 -2.64
C LYS A 27 -10.05 -3.15 -3.58
N PRO A 28 -11.24 -2.75 -3.11
CA PRO A 28 -12.22 -2.16 -4.01
C PRO A 28 -11.77 -0.82 -4.59
N ILE A 29 -11.00 -0.05 -3.82
CA ILE A 29 -10.48 1.23 -4.30
C ILE A 29 -9.52 1.00 -5.47
N ALA A 30 -8.61 0.01 -5.34
CA ALA A 30 -7.68 -0.32 -6.41
C ALA A 30 -8.40 -0.80 -7.67
N TYR A 31 -9.40 -1.63 -7.51
CA TYR A 31 -10.19 -2.10 -8.64
C TYR A 31 -10.92 -0.96 -9.34
N ASP A 32 -11.50 -0.05 -8.56
CA ASP A 32 -12.18 1.12 -9.12
C ASP A 32 -11.19 1.99 -9.90
N LEU A 33 -10.03 2.27 -9.32
CA LEU A 33 -9.02 3.09 -9.99
C LEU A 33 -8.53 2.46 -11.30
N CYS A 34 -8.38 1.15 -11.32
CA CYS A 34 -7.90 0.45 -12.50
C CYS A 34 -8.99 0.28 -13.56
N GLY A 35 -10.24 0.58 -13.23
CA GLY A 35 -11.36 0.51 -14.17
C GLY A 35 -11.73 1.84 -14.80
N ARG A 36 -11.06 2.92 -14.47
CA ARG A 36 -11.35 4.24 -14.99
C ARG A 36 -10.07 5.08 -15.03
N ILE A 37 -10.17 6.29 -15.54
CA ILE A 37 -9.06 7.25 -15.53
C ILE A 37 -9.37 8.31 -14.48
N ALA A 38 -8.79 8.17 -13.29
CA ALA A 38 -8.94 9.12 -12.20
C ALA A 38 -7.96 10.27 -12.38
N SER A 39 -8.19 11.38 -11.67
CA SER A 39 -7.28 12.51 -11.71
C SER A 39 -5.93 12.15 -11.08
N ILE A 40 -4.90 12.89 -11.45
CA ILE A 40 -3.56 12.68 -10.89
C ILE A 40 -3.58 12.84 -9.36
N ASP A 41 -4.32 13.83 -8.87
CA ASP A 41 -4.40 14.09 -7.43
C ASP A 41 -5.05 12.95 -6.69
N GLU A 42 -6.10 12.37 -7.25
CA GLU A 42 -6.78 11.24 -6.62
C GLU A 42 -5.87 10.02 -6.56
N VAL A 43 -5.20 9.69 -7.65
CA VAL A 43 -4.31 8.53 -7.71
C VAL A 43 -3.13 8.72 -6.75
N GLU A 44 -2.51 9.89 -6.77
CA GLU A 44 -1.38 10.20 -5.90
C GLU A 44 -1.77 10.09 -4.44
N HIS A 45 -2.92 10.64 -4.08
CA HIS A 45 -3.40 10.61 -2.69
C HIS A 45 -3.61 9.18 -2.19
N ILE A 46 -4.19 8.33 -3.04
CA ILE A 46 -4.43 6.94 -2.67
C ILE A 46 -3.12 6.18 -2.54
N LEU A 47 -2.19 6.35 -3.48
CA LEU A 47 -0.89 5.69 -3.42
C LEU A 47 -0.10 6.14 -2.19
N ASP A 48 -0.11 7.43 -1.88
CA ASP A 48 0.57 7.95 -0.69
C ASP A 48 0.05 7.28 0.59
N ARG A 49 -1.25 7.09 0.68
CA ARG A 49 -1.86 6.45 1.85
C ARG A 49 -1.55 4.96 1.91
N MET A 50 -1.54 4.29 0.77
CA MET A 50 -1.23 2.86 0.71
C MET A 50 0.23 2.59 1.08
N LEU A 51 1.10 3.57 0.89
CA LEU A 51 2.53 3.41 1.12
C LEU A 51 2.83 2.92 2.53
N ASP A 52 2.09 3.40 3.52
CA ASP A 52 2.27 3.00 4.91
C ASP A 52 2.01 1.51 5.14
N PHE A 53 1.26 0.87 4.25
CA PHE A 53 0.88 -0.53 4.39
C PHE A 53 1.58 -1.46 3.41
N CYS A 54 2.51 -0.94 2.61
CA CYS A 54 3.19 -1.74 1.58
C CYS A 54 4.16 -2.78 2.13
N GLY A 55 4.39 -2.78 3.44
CA GLY A 55 5.06 -3.91 4.09
C GLY A 55 4.21 -5.17 4.07
N CYS A 56 2.90 -5.05 3.85
CA CYS A 56 1.99 -6.17 3.65
C CYS A 56 1.99 -6.54 2.16
N ASP A 57 2.32 -7.78 1.84
CA ASP A 57 2.47 -8.24 0.46
C ASP A 57 1.20 -8.02 -0.36
N GLU A 58 0.04 -8.24 0.25
CA GLU A 58 -1.22 -8.13 -0.46
C GLU A 58 -1.53 -6.68 -0.85
N ILE A 59 -1.21 -5.74 0.03
CA ILE A 59 -1.37 -4.32 -0.28
C ILE A 59 -0.33 -3.88 -1.29
N LEU A 60 0.90 -4.39 -1.18
CA LEU A 60 1.94 -4.10 -2.17
C LEU A 60 1.50 -4.52 -3.56
N LYS A 61 0.83 -5.66 -3.70
CA LYS A 61 0.30 -6.10 -4.99
C LYS A 61 -0.71 -5.11 -5.55
N LEU A 62 -1.61 -4.60 -4.71
CA LEU A 62 -2.58 -3.59 -5.14
C LEU A 62 -1.87 -2.29 -5.56
N PHE A 63 -0.88 -1.87 -4.78
CA PHE A 63 -0.07 -0.71 -5.09
C PHE A 63 0.58 -0.85 -6.47
N LYS A 64 1.18 -2.00 -6.72
CA LYS A 64 1.81 -2.28 -8.01
C LYS A 64 0.83 -2.29 -9.17
N GLN A 65 -0.38 -2.81 -8.95
CA GLN A 65 -1.42 -2.82 -9.98
C GLN A 65 -1.83 -1.40 -10.37
N ILE A 66 -2.01 -0.53 -9.39
CA ILE A 66 -2.35 0.87 -9.65
C ILE A 66 -1.20 1.55 -10.39
N CYS A 67 0.03 1.35 -9.93
CA CYS A 67 1.20 1.94 -10.58
C CYS A 67 1.31 1.48 -12.03
N LYS A 68 1.10 0.21 -12.29
CA LYS A 68 1.18 -0.34 -13.65
C LYS A 68 0.10 0.27 -14.55
N HIS A 69 -1.11 0.42 -14.04
CA HIS A 69 -2.23 0.98 -14.80
C HIS A 69 -1.98 2.44 -15.15
N TYR A 70 -1.46 3.22 -14.20
CA TYR A 70 -1.34 4.67 -14.37
C TYR A 70 0.03 5.12 -14.88
N TYR A 71 0.99 4.22 -15.04
CA TYR A 71 2.32 4.59 -15.50
C TYR A 71 2.27 5.28 -16.86
N GLU A 72 1.44 4.80 -17.77
CA GLU A 72 1.34 5.39 -19.10
C GLU A 72 0.63 6.75 -19.08
N ILE A 73 -0.21 6.99 -18.07
CA ILE A 73 -1.02 8.21 -18.00
C ILE A 73 -0.26 9.30 -17.23
N TYR A 74 0.34 8.93 -16.09
CA TYR A 74 1.03 9.86 -15.19
C TYR A 74 2.42 9.33 -14.85
N PRO A 75 3.32 9.22 -15.83
CA PRO A 75 4.62 8.53 -15.61
C PRO A 75 5.48 9.17 -14.53
N GLU A 76 5.53 10.49 -14.45
CA GLU A 76 6.38 11.17 -13.49
C GLU A 76 5.88 10.97 -12.06
N MET A 77 4.56 11.08 -11.86
CA MET A 77 3.98 10.87 -10.54
C MET A 77 4.17 9.42 -10.10
N ILE A 78 3.95 8.47 -11.00
CA ILE A 78 4.11 7.05 -10.66
C ILE A 78 5.58 6.73 -10.34
N ALA A 79 6.53 7.29 -11.10
CA ALA A 79 7.94 7.11 -10.81
C ALA A 79 8.29 7.64 -9.42
N TYR A 80 7.74 8.78 -9.04
CA TYR A 80 7.92 9.33 -7.71
C TYR A 80 7.39 8.38 -6.64
N GLU A 81 6.20 7.83 -6.84
CA GLU A 81 5.60 6.90 -5.88
C GLU A 81 6.41 5.60 -5.74
N ILE A 82 6.92 5.08 -6.86
CA ILE A 82 7.76 3.88 -6.83
C ILE A 82 9.06 4.17 -6.08
N ASN A 83 9.67 5.32 -6.29
CA ASN A 83 10.87 5.70 -5.56
C ASN A 83 10.59 5.86 -4.07
N SER A 84 9.45 6.43 -3.72
CA SER A 84 9.05 6.56 -2.31
C SER A 84 8.90 5.18 -1.65
N TYR A 85 8.32 4.23 -2.37
CA TYR A 85 8.22 2.85 -1.86
C TYR A 85 9.61 2.27 -1.62
N ARG A 86 10.53 2.44 -2.58
CA ARG A 86 11.87 1.89 -2.46
C ARG A 86 12.63 2.48 -1.28
N GLU A 87 12.51 3.78 -1.08
CA GLU A 87 13.19 4.44 0.03
C GLU A 87 12.62 4.01 1.37
N PHE A 88 11.31 3.77 1.43
CA PHE A 88 10.63 3.46 2.67
C PHE A 88 10.75 1.98 3.05
N TRP A 89 10.55 1.07 2.10
CA TRP A 89 10.42 -0.36 2.37
C TRP A 89 11.54 -1.21 1.82
N ASP A 90 12.17 -0.78 0.73
CA ASP A 90 13.14 -1.59 -0.01
C ASP A 90 14.52 -0.92 0.02
N ASN A 91 14.83 -0.25 1.10
CA ASN A 91 16.08 0.48 1.27
C ASN A 91 17.13 -0.44 1.90
N GLU A 92 17.94 -1.03 1.05
CA GLU A 92 19.02 -1.91 1.48
C GLU A 92 20.37 -1.26 1.21
#